data_0bb3e203fbb09e4643437eb180338318
#
_entry.id   0bb3e203fbb09e4643437eb180338318
#
_cell.length_a   1.000
_cell.length_b   1.000
_cell.length_c   1.000
_cell.angle_alpha   90.00
_cell.angle_beta   90.00
_cell.angle_gamma   90.00
#
_symmetry.space_group_name_H-M   'P 1'
#
loop_
_entity.id
_entity.type
_entity.pdbx_description
1 polymer ?
#
loop_
_entity_poly.entity_id
_entity_poly.type
_entity_poly.pdbx_seq_one_letter_code
_entity_poly.pdbx_strand_id
1 'polypeptide(L)'
;MTFVLLAVAAALLGLIVNELYGWLPWLGARLVRRAARFLPDEYRERYEEEWLAELQALPTRGLASVFFAVSTLVGAPKTARALSGSYRSPILRRALDLSASSLGLLLLSPVLVTLAVAIRVAGRGPVMFRQLRVGAHDRVFHMLKFRTMHADADRQSVRLTHVVPTHLGLYSLRTDPRVTPVGRFLRRTSLDELPQLVNVMRGEMALVGPRPRVPDDHSFDAALAGIKPGLTSWTSVAHVGLLDVEEANRRDLELAHNWSLRRELRLVLATVRAVLYGR
;
A
#
# COMPACT_ATOMS: atom_id res chain seq x y z
N MET A 1 16.99 -46.96 -55.89
CA MET A 1 16.78 -45.52 -56.14
C MET A 1 15.74 -44.91 -55.08
N THR A 2 14.63 -45.53 -54.84
CA THR A 2 13.60 -45.06 -53.89
C THR A 2 14.08 -44.93 -52.45
N PHE A 3 14.89 -45.87 -51.95
CA PHE A 3 15.43 -45.82 -50.56
C PHE A 3 16.39 -44.65 -50.33
N VAL A 4 17.21 -44.31 -51.32
CA VAL A 4 18.16 -43.18 -51.22
C VAL A 4 17.42 -41.85 -51.22
N LEU A 5 16.37 -41.72 -52.02
CA LEU A 5 15.52 -40.53 -52.07
C LEU A 5 14.75 -40.31 -50.74
N LEU A 6 14.24 -41.40 -50.14
CA LEU A 6 13.59 -41.34 -48.83
C LEU A 6 14.57 -40.97 -47.72
N ALA A 7 15.78 -41.51 -47.72
CA ALA A 7 16.80 -41.16 -46.73
C ALA A 7 17.26 -39.69 -46.85
N VAL A 8 17.41 -39.18 -48.05
CA VAL A 8 17.75 -37.78 -48.30
C VAL A 8 16.59 -36.84 -47.88
N ALA A 9 15.36 -37.22 -48.20
CA ALA A 9 14.18 -36.46 -47.78
C ALA A 9 14.03 -36.41 -46.26
N ALA A 10 14.27 -37.53 -45.56
CA ALA A 10 14.25 -37.59 -44.10
C ALA A 10 15.39 -36.75 -43.45
N ALA A 11 16.60 -36.78 -44.04
CA ALA A 11 17.70 -35.95 -43.59
C ALA A 11 17.44 -34.45 -43.79
N LEU A 12 16.90 -34.07 -44.92
CA LEU A 12 16.49 -32.67 -45.18
C LEU A 12 15.38 -32.23 -44.24
N LEU A 13 14.38 -33.06 -44.01
CA LEU A 13 13.32 -32.77 -43.04
C LEU A 13 13.88 -32.61 -41.64
N GLY A 14 14.82 -33.47 -41.24
CA GLY A 14 15.52 -33.37 -39.94
C GLY A 14 16.31 -32.06 -39.80
N LEU A 15 16.99 -31.61 -40.85
CA LEU A 15 17.70 -30.35 -40.88
C LEU A 15 16.73 -29.16 -40.77
N ILE A 16 15.64 -29.18 -41.52
CA ILE A 16 14.60 -28.12 -41.46
C ILE A 16 13.97 -28.05 -40.07
N VAL A 17 13.64 -29.19 -39.49
CA VAL A 17 13.09 -29.28 -38.15
C VAL A 17 14.07 -28.74 -37.10
N ASN A 18 15.36 -29.10 -37.22
CA ASN A 18 16.39 -28.63 -36.29
C ASN A 18 16.60 -27.11 -36.40
N GLU A 19 16.63 -26.58 -37.62
CA GLU A 19 16.65 -25.11 -37.81
C GLU A 19 15.43 -24.41 -37.22
N LEU A 20 14.23 -24.91 -37.44
CA LEU A 20 13.01 -24.36 -36.86
C LEU A 20 13.07 -24.37 -35.33
N TYR A 21 13.57 -25.47 -34.73
CA TYR A 21 13.75 -25.54 -33.27
C TYR A 21 14.77 -24.50 -32.76
N GLY A 22 15.80 -24.18 -33.52
CA GLY A 22 16.79 -23.14 -33.22
C GLY A 22 16.18 -21.73 -33.12
N TRP A 23 15.12 -21.46 -33.89
CA TRP A 23 14.44 -20.15 -33.90
C TRP A 23 13.41 -19.98 -32.79
N LEU A 24 12.91 -21.06 -32.16
CA LEU A 24 11.86 -21.02 -31.17
C LEU A 24 12.22 -20.18 -29.90
N PRO A 25 13.46 -20.24 -29.36
CA PRO A 25 13.83 -19.40 -28.23
C PRO A 25 13.83 -17.89 -28.57
N TRP A 26 14.29 -17.55 -29.78
CA TRP A 26 14.26 -16.17 -30.28
C TRP A 26 12.82 -15.66 -30.41
N LEU A 27 11.93 -16.50 -31.00
CA LEU A 27 10.51 -16.19 -31.12
C LEU A 27 9.88 -16.02 -29.73
N GLY A 28 10.20 -16.90 -28.79
CA GLY A 28 9.77 -16.81 -27.37
C GLY A 28 10.15 -15.47 -26.74
N ALA A 29 11.42 -15.07 -26.85
CA ALA A 29 11.91 -13.80 -26.35
C ALA A 29 11.20 -12.59 -26.99
N ARG A 30 10.92 -12.67 -28.31
CA ARG A 30 10.19 -11.60 -29.01
C ARG A 30 8.74 -11.46 -28.53
N LEU A 31 8.08 -12.59 -28.29
CA LEU A 31 6.71 -12.61 -27.73
C LEU A 31 6.66 -12.08 -26.30
N VAL A 32 7.64 -12.43 -25.46
CA VAL A 32 7.76 -11.91 -24.08
C VAL A 32 7.92 -10.39 -24.09
N ARG A 33 8.84 -9.85 -24.92
CA ARG A 33 9.00 -8.40 -25.09
C ARG A 33 7.72 -7.72 -25.57
N ARG A 34 6.95 -8.40 -26.43
CA ARG A 34 5.65 -7.89 -26.87
C ARG A 34 4.61 -7.92 -25.74
N ALA A 35 4.64 -8.95 -24.89
CA ALA A 35 3.80 -9.06 -23.71
C ALA A 35 4.08 -7.92 -22.71
N ALA A 36 5.35 -7.60 -22.48
CA ALA A 36 5.76 -6.51 -21.60
C ALA A 36 5.21 -5.14 -22.05
N ARG A 37 4.98 -4.93 -23.35
CA ARG A 37 4.40 -3.67 -23.87
C ARG A 37 2.94 -3.43 -23.44
N PHE A 38 2.23 -4.45 -22.97
CA PHE A 38 0.89 -4.28 -22.40
C PHE A 38 0.92 -3.71 -20.98
N LEU A 39 2.08 -3.78 -20.31
CA LEU A 39 2.23 -3.31 -18.96
C LEU A 39 2.42 -1.78 -18.90
N PRO A 40 2.01 -1.12 -17.82
CA PRO A 40 2.35 0.28 -17.55
C PRO A 40 3.87 0.49 -17.60
N ASP A 41 4.32 1.67 -18.06
CA ASP A 41 5.74 1.97 -18.27
C ASP A 41 6.60 1.72 -17.04
N GLU A 42 6.05 2.03 -15.86
CA GLU A 42 6.65 1.86 -14.54
C GLU A 42 7.06 0.40 -14.22
N TYR A 43 6.31 -0.58 -14.75
CA TYR A 43 6.53 -2.02 -14.47
C TYR A 43 7.16 -2.76 -15.65
N ARG A 44 7.22 -2.13 -16.84
CA ARG A 44 7.57 -2.79 -18.10
C ARG A 44 8.95 -3.42 -18.07
N GLU A 45 9.96 -2.64 -17.68
CA GLU A 45 11.35 -3.07 -17.68
C GLU A 45 11.57 -4.23 -16.71
N ARG A 46 11.09 -4.10 -15.49
CA ARG A 46 11.18 -5.13 -14.46
C ARG A 46 10.55 -6.46 -14.92
N TYR A 47 9.32 -6.43 -15.40
CA TYR A 47 8.63 -7.66 -15.83
C TYR A 47 9.23 -8.24 -17.12
N GLU A 48 9.75 -7.41 -18.00
CA GLU A 48 10.46 -7.88 -19.21
C GLU A 48 11.70 -8.68 -18.79
N GLU A 49 12.52 -8.16 -17.88
CA GLU A 49 13.69 -8.86 -17.36
C GLU A 49 13.32 -10.16 -16.64
N GLU A 50 12.32 -10.11 -15.75
CA GLU A 50 11.84 -11.27 -15.00
C GLU A 50 11.35 -12.38 -15.94
N TRP A 51 10.47 -12.07 -16.88
CA TRP A 51 9.94 -13.04 -17.84
C TRP A 51 10.99 -13.57 -18.82
N LEU A 52 11.97 -12.75 -19.22
CA LEU A 52 13.09 -13.22 -20.03
C LEU A 52 14.01 -14.15 -19.23
N ALA A 53 14.24 -13.88 -17.96
CA ALA A 53 15.01 -14.76 -17.08
C ALA A 53 14.29 -16.12 -16.90
N GLU A 54 12.97 -16.11 -16.65
CA GLU A 54 12.17 -17.34 -16.55
C GLU A 54 12.20 -18.14 -17.87
N LEU A 55 12.09 -17.46 -19.02
CA LEU A 55 12.19 -18.09 -20.33
C LEU A 55 13.55 -18.79 -20.53
N GLN A 56 14.64 -18.16 -20.05
CA GLN A 56 16.00 -18.71 -20.15
C GLN A 56 16.23 -19.88 -19.19
N ALA A 57 15.54 -19.88 -18.06
CA ALA A 57 15.64 -20.93 -17.03
C ALA A 57 14.86 -22.20 -17.39
N LEU A 58 14.07 -22.21 -18.47
CA LEU A 58 13.31 -23.39 -18.87
C LEU A 58 14.26 -24.56 -19.24
N PRO A 59 14.01 -25.76 -18.67
CA PRO A 59 14.88 -26.91 -18.86
C PRO A 59 14.89 -27.43 -20.30
N THR A 60 13.84 -27.15 -21.08
CA THR A 60 13.71 -27.53 -22.50
C THR A 60 13.54 -26.28 -23.34
N ARG A 61 14.56 -26.01 -24.21
CA ARG A 61 14.51 -24.92 -25.18
C ARG A 61 13.77 -25.44 -26.42
N GLY A 62 12.77 -24.79 -26.89
CA GLY A 62 12.03 -25.22 -28.08
C GLY A 62 10.53 -24.88 -27.90
N LEU A 63 9.66 -25.83 -28.11
CA LEU A 63 8.21 -25.62 -27.98
C LEU A 63 7.81 -25.08 -26.61
N ALA A 64 8.49 -25.47 -25.53
CA ALA A 64 8.25 -24.95 -24.19
C ALA A 64 8.47 -23.43 -24.11
N SER A 65 9.49 -22.91 -24.80
CA SER A 65 9.75 -21.46 -24.85
C SER A 65 8.62 -20.70 -25.54
N VAL A 66 8.06 -21.25 -26.61
CA VAL A 66 6.92 -20.65 -27.30
C VAL A 66 5.65 -20.74 -26.47
N PHE A 67 5.40 -21.91 -25.86
CA PHE A 67 4.25 -22.09 -24.99
C PHE A 67 4.27 -21.12 -23.79
N PHE A 68 5.40 -21.00 -23.11
CA PHE A 68 5.60 -20.01 -22.05
C PHE A 68 5.33 -18.60 -22.56
N ALA A 69 5.94 -18.21 -23.68
CA ALA A 69 5.80 -16.87 -24.22
C ALA A 69 4.37 -16.54 -24.67
N VAL A 70 3.65 -17.51 -25.24
CA VAL A 70 2.24 -17.36 -25.61
C VAL A 70 1.37 -17.24 -24.34
N SER A 71 1.60 -18.07 -23.31
CA SER A 71 0.87 -17.97 -22.05
C SER A 71 1.11 -16.61 -21.37
N THR A 72 2.34 -16.12 -21.38
CA THR A 72 2.71 -14.79 -20.88
C THR A 72 2.01 -13.69 -21.69
N LEU A 73 2.01 -13.77 -23.01
CA LEU A 73 1.35 -12.80 -23.89
C LEU A 73 -0.17 -12.75 -23.66
N VAL A 74 -0.80 -13.91 -23.51
CA VAL A 74 -2.25 -14.03 -23.21
C VAL A 74 -2.55 -13.53 -21.79
N GLY A 75 -1.65 -13.77 -20.86
CA GLY A 75 -1.75 -13.32 -19.45
C GLY A 75 -1.45 -11.82 -19.25
N ALA A 76 -0.60 -11.23 -20.10
CA ALA A 76 -0.15 -9.86 -19.97
C ALA A 76 -1.26 -8.81 -19.82
N PRO A 77 -2.40 -8.86 -20.54
CA PRO A 77 -3.51 -7.94 -20.33
C PRO A 77 -4.16 -8.07 -18.95
N LYS A 78 -4.20 -9.28 -18.38
CA LYS A 78 -4.69 -9.50 -17.01
C LYS A 78 -3.71 -8.90 -16.00
N THR A 79 -2.42 -9.14 -16.17
CA THR A 79 -1.35 -8.57 -15.36
C THR A 79 -1.35 -7.05 -15.48
N ALA A 80 -1.45 -6.50 -16.68
CA ALA A 80 -1.57 -5.07 -16.93
C ALA A 80 -2.81 -4.48 -16.23
N ARG A 81 -3.96 -5.15 -16.28
CA ARG A 81 -5.17 -4.73 -15.55
C ARG A 81 -4.99 -4.84 -14.03
N ALA A 82 -4.29 -5.84 -13.53
CA ALA A 82 -3.98 -5.98 -12.11
C ALA A 82 -3.03 -4.86 -11.64
N LEU A 83 -2.00 -4.57 -12.42
CA LEU A 83 -1.05 -3.50 -12.16
C LEU A 83 -1.68 -2.11 -12.37
N SER A 84 -2.45 -1.90 -13.41
CA SER A 84 -3.18 -0.65 -13.66
C SER A 84 -4.47 -0.53 -12.82
N GLY A 85 -4.99 -1.64 -12.31
CA GLY A 85 -6.11 -1.66 -11.35
C GLY A 85 -5.77 -0.97 -10.04
N SER A 86 -4.49 -0.90 -9.70
CA SER A 86 -3.96 -0.15 -8.54
C SER A 86 -4.03 1.37 -8.75
N TYR A 87 -4.03 1.86 -9.99
CA TYR A 87 -3.99 3.29 -10.34
C TYR A 87 -5.01 3.70 -11.41
N ARG A 88 -6.18 3.08 -11.44
CA ARG A 88 -7.25 3.56 -12.33
C ARG A 88 -7.65 4.97 -11.91
N SER A 89 -7.05 5.96 -12.62
CA SER A 89 -7.28 7.39 -12.45
C SER A 89 -6.83 7.95 -11.08
N PRO A 90 -5.56 8.33 -10.92
CA PRO A 90 -5.09 9.07 -9.74
C PRO A 90 -5.91 10.35 -9.53
N ILE A 91 -6.45 10.91 -10.61
CA ILE A 91 -7.34 12.08 -10.57
C ILE A 91 -8.65 11.74 -9.87
N LEU A 92 -9.29 10.62 -10.22
CA LEU A 92 -10.55 10.21 -9.59
C LEU A 92 -10.36 9.94 -8.09
N ARG A 93 -9.31 9.21 -7.73
CA ARG A 93 -8.97 8.96 -6.32
C ARG A 93 -8.73 10.27 -5.58
N ARG A 94 -7.97 11.18 -6.18
CA ARG A 94 -7.73 12.50 -5.59
C ARG A 94 -9.01 13.33 -5.46
N ALA A 95 -9.89 13.30 -6.43
CA ALA A 95 -11.18 13.96 -6.37
C ALA A 95 -12.05 13.39 -5.24
N LEU A 96 -12.07 12.07 -5.06
CA LEU A 96 -12.77 11.41 -3.95
C LEU A 96 -12.15 11.78 -2.59
N ASP A 97 -10.83 11.77 -2.45
CA ASP A 97 -10.12 12.20 -1.25
C ASP A 97 -10.49 13.64 -0.88
N LEU A 98 -10.45 14.55 -1.86
CA LEU A 98 -10.80 15.97 -1.66
C LEU A 98 -12.27 16.14 -1.29
N SER A 99 -13.17 15.52 -2.04
CA SER A 99 -14.62 15.65 -1.81
C SER A 99 -15.01 15.11 -0.44
N ALA A 100 -14.57 13.91 -0.10
CA ALA A 100 -14.92 13.27 1.15
C ALA A 100 -14.25 13.95 2.36
N SER A 101 -12.99 14.40 2.23
CA SER A 101 -12.34 15.13 3.35
C SER A 101 -12.94 16.51 3.57
N SER A 102 -13.30 17.24 2.49
CA SER A 102 -13.96 18.54 2.59
C SER A 102 -15.35 18.42 3.22
N LEU A 103 -16.13 17.45 2.73
CA LEU A 103 -17.47 17.18 3.28
C LEU A 103 -17.37 16.70 4.73
N GLY A 104 -16.41 15.82 5.04
CA GLY A 104 -16.14 15.34 6.40
C GLY A 104 -15.80 16.51 7.35
N LEU A 105 -14.90 17.40 6.96
CA LEU A 105 -14.55 18.57 7.76
C LEU A 105 -15.74 19.52 7.94
N LEU A 106 -16.55 19.73 6.93
CA LEU A 106 -17.74 20.58 7.00
C LEU A 106 -18.78 19.99 7.97
N LEU A 107 -19.13 18.71 7.79
CA LEU A 107 -20.14 18.04 8.60
C LEU A 107 -19.69 17.84 10.06
N LEU A 108 -18.41 17.55 10.27
CA LEU A 108 -17.85 17.32 11.59
C LEU A 108 -17.35 18.60 12.25
N SER A 109 -17.43 19.76 11.59
CA SER A 109 -16.94 21.03 12.14
C SER A 109 -17.52 21.37 13.53
N PRO A 110 -18.82 21.19 13.85
CA PRO A 110 -19.32 21.44 15.21
C PRO A 110 -18.67 20.52 16.25
N VAL A 111 -18.47 19.23 15.87
CA VAL A 111 -17.80 18.26 16.74
C VAL A 111 -16.34 18.65 16.95
N LEU A 112 -15.62 19.00 15.87
CA LEU A 112 -14.22 19.42 15.93
C LEU A 112 -14.02 20.63 16.84
N VAL A 113 -14.91 21.65 16.73
CA VAL A 113 -14.90 22.83 17.59
C VAL A 113 -15.17 22.45 19.04
N THR A 114 -16.18 21.63 19.30
CA THR A 114 -16.52 21.17 20.66
C THR A 114 -15.34 20.43 21.31
N LEU A 115 -14.70 19.51 20.56
CA LEU A 115 -13.52 18.79 21.02
C LEU A 115 -12.34 19.73 21.26
N ALA A 116 -12.12 20.72 20.40
CA ALA A 116 -11.07 21.72 20.56
C ALA A 116 -11.27 22.55 21.85
N VAL A 117 -12.49 22.96 22.13
CA VAL A 117 -12.85 23.65 23.37
C VAL A 117 -12.64 22.73 24.59
N ALA A 118 -13.11 21.49 24.55
CA ALA A 118 -12.91 20.51 25.61
C ALA A 118 -11.42 20.29 25.94
N ILE A 119 -10.59 20.14 24.93
CA ILE A 119 -9.13 19.99 25.09
C ILE A 119 -8.50 21.26 25.69
N ARG A 120 -8.97 22.43 25.30
CA ARG A 120 -8.46 23.71 25.78
C ARG A 120 -8.81 23.94 27.25
N VAL A 121 -10.01 23.53 27.64
CA VAL A 121 -10.48 23.62 29.05
C VAL A 121 -9.79 22.56 29.92
N ALA A 122 -9.60 21.34 29.39
CA ALA A 122 -8.97 20.24 30.12
C ALA A 122 -7.51 20.47 30.51
N GLY A 123 -6.82 21.46 29.88
CA GLY A 123 -5.43 21.73 30.23
C GLY A 123 -4.77 22.81 29.37
N ARG A 124 -3.70 23.40 29.92
CA ARG A 124 -2.90 24.42 29.25
C ARG A 124 -2.14 23.83 28.07
N GLY A 125 -1.92 24.61 26.99
CA GLY A 125 -1.12 24.25 25.82
C GLY A 125 -1.94 24.18 24.53
N PRO A 126 -1.33 23.82 23.39
CA PRO A 126 -1.99 23.80 22.10
C PRO A 126 -3.04 22.71 22.00
N VAL A 127 -4.13 22.97 21.26
CA VAL A 127 -5.20 21.99 21.00
C VAL A 127 -4.72 20.91 20.03
N MET A 128 -3.89 21.31 19.07
CA MET A 128 -3.37 20.43 18.03
C MET A 128 -2.00 19.88 18.39
N PHE A 129 -1.82 18.60 18.20
CA PHE A 129 -0.54 17.92 18.22
C PHE A 129 -0.06 17.69 16.78
N ARG A 130 1.21 17.93 16.53
CA ARG A 130 1.85 17.74 15.21
C ARG A 130 2.95 16.71 15.37
N GLN A 131 2.84 15.64 14.60
CA GLN A 131 3.81 14.56 14.62
C GLN A 131 4.48 14.44 13.25
N LEU A 132 5.82 14.44 13.23
CA LEU A 132 6.57 14.25 12.00
C LEU A 132 6.37 12.83 11.49
N ARG A 133 6.03 12.71 10.21
CA ARG A 133 5.78 11.45 9.53
C ARG A 133 6.38 11.49 8.12
N VAL A 134 6.65 10.31 7.58
CA VAL A 134 7.13 10.13 6.22
C VAL A 134 5.96 9.63 5.37
N GLY A 135 5.69 10.33 4.29
CA GLY A 135 4.66 10.04 3.30
C GLY A 135 5.22 9.41 2.03
N ALA A 136 4.46 9.50 0.94
CA ALA A 136 4.88 9.01 -0.37
C ALA A 136 6.17 9.69 -0.85
N HIS A 137 7.02 8.90 -1.53
CA HIS A 137 8.31 9.36 -2.07
C HIS A 137 9.21 10.01 -1.00
N ASP A 138 9.19 9.45 0.21
CA ASP A 138 9.97 9.89 1.38
C ASP A 138 9.79 11.36 1.77
N ARG A 139 8.67 11.97 1.34
CA ARG A 139 8.33 13.35 1.71
C ARG A 139 7.87 13.43 3.16
N VAL A 140 8.58 14.21 3.94
CA VAL A 140 8.25 14.44 5.34
C VAL A 140 7.09 15.42 5.47
N PHE A 141 6.13 15.14 6.36
CA PHE A 141 5.00 16.02 6.63
C PHE A 141 4.62 16.01 8.11
N HIS A 142 3.85 16.99 8.55
CA HIS A 142 3.31 17.05 9.90
C HIS A 142 1.91 16.45 9.93
N MET A 143 1.78 15.25 10.48
CA MET A 143 0.50 14.62 10.75
C MET A 143 -0.21 15.33 11.89
N LEU A 144 -1.44 15.78 11.64
CA LEU A 144 -2.26 16.55 12.57
C LEU A 144 -3.12 15.62 13.43
N LYS A 145 -3.08 15.82 14.74
CA LYS A 145 -3.96 15.14 15.69
C LYS A 145 -4.45 16.12 16.76
N PHE A 146 -5.54 15.79 17.41
CA PHE A 146 -5.86 16.47 18.67
C PHE A 146 -4.89 16.05 19.76
N ARG A 147 -4.54 16.98 20.64
CA ARG A 147 -3.73 16.69 21.82
C ARG A 147 -4.50 15.81 22.80
N THR A 148 -3.94 14.66 23.15
CA THR A 148 -4.52 13.69 24.09
C THR A 148 -3.71 13.56 25.37
N MET A 149 -2.51 14.14 25.43
CA MET A 149 -1.60 14.11 26.56
C MET A 149 -1.47 15.48 27.20
N HIS A 150 -0.99 15.51 28.45
CA HIS A 150 -0.59 16.74 29.14
C HIS A 150 0.54 17.45 28.37
N ALA A 151 0.66 18.78 28.52
CA ALA A 151 1.63 19.57 27.78
C ALA A 151 3.10 19.23 28.11
N ASP A 152 3.35 18.64 29.26
CA ASP A 152 4.66 18.21 29.78
C ASP A 152 4.92 16.70 29.61
N ALA A 153 4.11 16.01 28.78
CA ALA A 153 4.19 14.57 28.56
C ALA A 153 5.57 14.10 28.09
N ASP A 154 6.26 14.90 27.29
CA ASP A 154 7.62 14.58 26.80
C ASP A 154 8.65 14.56 27.95
N ARG A 155 8.51 15.47 28.94
CA ARG A 155 9.37 15.46 30.13
C ARG A 155 9.09 14.28 31.05
N GLN A 156 7.86 13.79 31.05
CA GLN A 156 7.46 12.61 31.82
C GLN A 156 7.93 11.31 31.15
N SER A 157 8.12 11.28 29.84
CA SER A 157 8.58 10.09 29.11
C SER A 157 9.95 9.60 29.56
N VAL A 158 10.85 10.53 29.94
CA VAL A 158 12.18 10.21 30.48
C VAL A 158 12.13 9.47 31.83
N ARG A 159 11.05 9.64 32.58
CA ARG A 159 10.85 8.99 33.90
C ARG A 159 10.12 7.64 33.80
N LEU A 160 9.53 7.34 32.67
CA LEU A 160 8.73 6.13 32.43
C LEU A 160 9.52 5.04 31.72
N THR A 161 10.79 4.85 32.06
CA THR A 161 11.68 3.82 31.48
C THR A 161 11.18 2.37 31.65
N HIS A 162 10.11 2.16 32.40
CA HIS A 162 9.50 0.83 32.64
C HIS A 162 8.21 0.58 31.84
N VAL A 163 7.77 1.51 31.01
CA VAL A 163 6.62 1.27 30.13
C VAL A 163 7.16 0.54 28.89
N VAL A 164 6.89 -0.77 28.84
CA VAL A 164 7.33 -1.65 27.76
C VAL A 164 6.93 -1.05 26.41
N PRO A 165 7.88 -0.64 25.56
CA PRO A 165 7.54 -0.25 24.20
C PRO A 165 7.04 -1.50 23.48
N THR A 166 5.80 -1.48 23.00
CA THR A 166 5.41 -2.46 22.00
C THR A 166 6.21 -2.14 20.72
N HIS A 167 6.65 -3.16 20.01
CA HIS A 167 7.45 -3.05 18.78
C HIS A 167 6.86 -2.12 17.70
N LEU A 168 5.61 -1.66 17.89
CA LEU A 168 4.89 -0.72 17.02
C LEU A 168 4.80 0.70 17.60
N GLY A 169 5.51 1.02 18.69
CA GLY A 169 5.42 2.33 19.36
C GLY A 169 4.04 2.60 19.99
N LEU A 170 3.26 1.55 20.24
CA LEU A 170 1.95 1.62 20.85
C LEU A 170 2.09 1.34 22.35
N TYR A 171 2.02 2.37 23.16
CA TYR A 171 1.87 2.22 24.61
C TYR A 171 0.47 1.69 24.93
N SER A 172 0.37 0.80 25.93
CA SER A 172 -0.92 0.32 26.41
C SER A 172 -1.79 1.51 26.85
N LEU A 173 -2.94 1.69 26.18
CA LEU A 173 -3.83 2.83 26.32
C LEU A 173 -4.48 2.94 27.72
N ARG A 174 -4.45 1.87 28.52
CA ARG A 174 -5.22 1.81 29.77
C ARG A 174 -4.53 2.45 30.98
N THR A 175 -3.20 2.59 30.94
CA THR A 175 -2.41 2.97 32.14
C THR A 175 -1.41 4.09 31.93
N ASP A 176 -1.38 4.75 30.78
CA ASP A 176 -0.46 5.86 30.53
C ASP A 176 -0.89 7.12 31.32
N PRO A 177 -0.15 7.52 32.39
CA PRO A 177 -0.51 8.65 33.23
C PRO A 177 -0.41 10.00 32.50
N ARG A 178 0.26 10.05 31.35
CA ARG A 178 0.39 11.26 30.54
C ARG A 178 -0.89 11.62 29.80
N VAL A 179 -1.82 10.66 29.67
CA VAL A 179 -3.05 10.83 28.89
C VAL A 179 -4.13 11.51 29.75
N THR A 180 -4.64 12.64 29.28
CA THR A 180 -5.73 13.36 29.94
C THR A 180 -7.03 12.54 29.91
N PRO A 181 -8.01 12.79 30.84
CA PRO A 181 -9.32 12.12 30.78
C PRO A 181 -10.02 12.34 29.41
N VAL A 182 -9.99 13.56 28.88
CA VAL A 182 -10.52 13.90 27.55
C VAL A 182 -9.73 13.15 26.47
N GLY A 183 -8.40 13.11 26.60
CA GLY A 183 -7.52 12.39 25.66
C GLY A 183 -7.79 10.89 25.64
N ARG A 184 -8.16 10.30 26.76
CA ARG A 184 -8.54 8.89 26.86
C ARG A 184 -9.82 8.58 26.08
N PHE A 185 -10.81 9.45 26.19
CA PHE A 185 -12.03 9.37 25.39
C PHE A 185 -11.70 9.51 23.89
N LEU A 186 -10.93 10.52 23.50
CA LEU A 186 -10.55 10.77 22.12
C LEU A 186 -9.82 9.58 21.49
N ARG A 187 -8.86 8.98 22.20
CA ARG A 187 -8.13 7.80 21.73
C ARG A 187 -9.01 6.56 21.59
N ARG A 188 -9.94 6.35 22.55
CA ARG A 188 -10.88 5.22 22.50
C ARG A 188 -11.80 5.30 21.28
N THR A 189 -12.20 6.51 20.90
CA THR A 189 -13.09 6.78 19.78
C THR A 189 -12.35 7.15 18.48
N SER A 190 -11.01 7.20 18.51
CA SER A 190 -10.18 7.67 17.41
C SER A 190 -10.55 9.07 16.88
N LEU A 191 -11.28 9.85 17.67
CA LEU A 191 -11.64 11.23 17.31
C LEU A 191 -10.43 12.17 17.32
N ASP A 192 -9.35 11.79 17.98
CA ASP A 192 -8.07 12.50 17.95
C ASP A 192 -7.43 12.52 16.57
N GLU A 193 -7.83 11.63 15.66
CA GLU A 193 -7.28 11.52 14.31
C GLU A 193 -8.07 12.34 13.27
N LEU A 194 -9.27 12.85 13.61
CA LEU A 194 -10.08 13.65 12.67
C LEU A 194 -9.35 14.84 12.02
N PRO A 195 -8.43 15.56 12.71
CA PRO A 195 -7.67 16.63 12.07
C PRO A 195 -6.81 16.18 10.88
N GLN A 196 -6.51 14.89 10.75
CA GLN A 196 -5.79 14.35 9.59
C GLN A 196 -6.57 14.52 8.26
N LEU A 197 -7.89 14.75 8.31
CA LEU A 197 -8.65 15.14 7.12
C LEU A 197 -8.06 16.39 6.44
N VAL A 198 -7.43 17.29 7.19
CA VAL A 198 -6.69 18.43 6.64
C VAL A 198 -5.44 17.95 5.88
N ASN A 199 -4.72 16.94 6.38
CA ASN A 199 -3.59 16.36 5.66
C ASN A 199 -4.05 15.67 4.35
N VAL A 200 -5.24 15.04 4.37
CA VAL A 200 -5.85 14.48 3.14
C VAL A 200 -6.16 15.61 2.15
N MET A 201 -6.77 16.71 2.59
CA MET A 201 -7.02 17.87 1.74
C MET A 201 -5.74 18.46 1.13
N ARG A 202 -4.67 18.54 1.90
CA ARG A 202 -3.36 19.02 1.44
C ARG A 202 -2.67 18.06 0.48
N GLY A 203 -3.12 16.80 0.41
CA GLY A 203 -2.53 15.77 -0.43
C GLY A 203 -1.31 15.07 0.17
N GLU A 204 -1.03 15.32 1.43
CA GLU A 204 0.00 14.65 2.22
C GLU A 204 -0.41 13.22 2.57
N MET A 205 -1.72 12.99 2.70
CA MET A 205 -2.36 11.71 2.96
C MET A 205 -3.49 11.41 1.96
N ALA A 206 -3.96 10.18 1.96
CA ALA A 206 -5.19 9.71 1.32
C ALA A 206 -6.21 9.29 2.40
N LEU A 207 -7.48 9.09 2.04
CA LEU A 207 -8.46 8.52 2.97
C LEU A 207 -8.09 7.10 3.36
N VAL A 208 -7.69 6.29 2.38
CA VAL A 208 -7.27 4.90 2.56
C VAL A 208 -5.85 4.73 2.05
N GLY A 209 -5.00 4.10 2.83
CA GLY A 209 -3.60 3.84 2.48
C GLY A 209 -2.85 3.17 3.62
N PRO A 210 -1.57 2.84 3.42
CA PRO A 210 -0.74 2.30 4.47
C PRO A 210 -0.59 3.27 5.64
N ARG A 211 -0.21 2.75 6.80
CA ARG A 211 0.03 3.58 7.98
C ARG A 211 1.17 4.58 7.73
N PRO A 212 1.04 5.87 8.15
CA PRO A 212 2.12 6.85 8.05
C PRO A 212 3.36 6.40 8.83
N ARG A 213 4.52 6.34 8.16
CA ARG A 213 5.80 5.94 8.77
C ARG A 213 6.29 6.97 9.80
N VAL A 214 6.96 6.46 10.84
CA VAL A 214 7.83 7.29 11.68
C VAL A 214 9.16 7.50 10.93
N PRO A 215 9.80 8.66 11.01
CA PRO A 215 11.19 8.77 10.58
C PRO A 215 12.04 7.69 11.25
N ASP A 216 13.00 7.13 10.53
CA ASP A 216 13.89 6.05 10.98
C ASP A 216 13.21 4.69 11.27
N ASP A 217 12.00 4.47 10.73
CA ASP A 217 11.33 3.17 10.81
C ASP A 217 11.91 2.21 9.78
N HIS A 218 12.75 1.30 10.24
CA HIS A 218 13.39 0.27 9.41
C HIS A 218 12.49 -0.95 9.16
N SER A 219 11.35 -1.05 9.81
CA SER A 219 10.38 -2.16 9.63
C SER A 219 9.45 -1.99 8.43
N PHE A 220 9.58 -0.87 7.72
CA PHE A 220 8.70 -0.51 6.62
C PHE A 220 9.15 -1.15 5.30
N ASP A 221 8.19 -1.74 4.57
CA ASP A 221 8.47 -2.29 3.25
C ASP A 221 8.69 -1.17 2.23
N ALA A 222 9.84 -1.20 1.54
CA ALA A 222 10.21 -0.23 0.51
C ALA A 222 9.18 -0.15 -0.65
N ALA A 223 8.45 -1.24 -0.90
CA ALA A 223 7.39 -1.28 -1.91
C ALA A 223 6.21 -0.33 -1.57
N LEU A 224 6.06 0.08 -0.31
CA LEU A 224 5.06 1.06 0.11
C LEU A 224 5.54 2.52 -0.02
N ALA A 225 6.83 2.77 -0.29
CA ALA A 225 7.42 4.11 -0.28
C ALA A 225 6.78 5.09 -1.28
N GLY A 226 6.29 4.59 -2.43
CA GLY A 226 5.58 5.38 -3.44
C GLY A 226 4.11 5.68 -3.13
N ILE A 227 3.55 5.08 -2.06
CA ILE A 227 2.12 5.12 -1.78
C ILE A 227 1.83 6.17 -0.69
N LYS A 228 0.78 7.00 -0.91
CA LYS A 228 0.36 7.96 0.10
C LYS A 228 -0.19 7.23 1.33
N PRO A 229 0.25 7.62 2.54
CA PRO A 229 -0.30 7.07 3.76
C PRO A 229 -1.79 7.42 3.89
N GLY A 230 -2.56 6.52 4.50
CA GLY A 230 -3.99 6.67 4.69
C GLY A 230 -4.38 7.20 6.06
N LEU A 231 -5.53 7.89 6.12
CA LEU A 231 -6.24 8.17 7.37
C LEU A 231 -6.73 6.85 7.98
N THR A 232 -7.18 5.92 7.14
CA THR A 232 -7.47 4.55 7.53
C THR A 232 -6.64 3.57 6.71
N SER A 233 -6.27 2.46 7.35
CA SER A 233 -5.51 1.37 6.75
C SER A 233 -6.15 0.04 7.13
N TRP A 234 -5.76 -1.04 6.48
CA TRP A 234 -6.17 -2.36 6.92
C TRP A 234 -5.78 -2.62 8.38
N THR A 235 -4.57 -2.22 8.75
CA THR A 235 -4.05 -2.35 10.11
C THR A 235 -4.83 -1.55 11.15
N SER A 236 -5.46 -0.44 10.75
CA SER A 236 -6.30 0.37 11.64
C SER A 236 -7.63 -0.31 11.97
N VAL A 237 -8.15 -1.14 11.07
CA VAL A 237 -9.44 -1.85 11.23
C VAL A 237 -9.26 -3.24 11.84
N ALA A 238 -8.23 -3.96 11.43
CA ALA A 238 -7.89 -5.26 11.99
C ALA A 238 -7.14 -5.04 13.32
N HIS A 239 -7.75 -5.35 14.44
CA HIS A 239 -7.20 -5.23 15.82
C HIS A 239 -5.69 -5.46 15.88
N VAL A 240 -4.93 -4.39 15.80
CA VAL A 240 -3.48 -4.34 15.55
C VAL A 240 -2.61 -4.97 16.66
N GLY A 241 -3.17 -5.36 17.78
CA GLY A 241 -2.42 -6.02 18.85
C GLY A 241 -1.98 -7.47 18.57
N LEU A 242 -2.42 -8.06 17.45
CA LEU A 242 -2.22 -9.49 17.14
C LEU A 242 -1.52 -9.76 15.81
N LEU A 243 -1.28 -8.74 14.98
CA LEU A 243 -0.65 -8.91 13.67
C LEU A 243 0.85 -8.62 13.76
N ASP A 244 1.64 -9.50 13.16
CA ASP A 244 3.04 -9.24 12.87
C ASP A 244 3.17 -8.04 11.90
N VAL A 245 4.25 -7.28 12.01
CA VAL A 245 4.53 -6.10 11.17
C VAL A 245 4.59 -6.49 9.69
N GLU A 246 5.16 -7.66 9.39
CA GLU A 246 5.26 -8.18 8.02
C GLU A 246 3.86 -8.46 7.43
N GLU A 247 2.98 -9.08 8.20
CA GLU A 247 1.60 -9.34 7.79
C GLU A 247 0.83 -8.03 7.58
N ALA A 248 1.06 -7.05 8.43
CA ALA A 248 0.47 -5.72 8.32
C ALA A 248 0.91 -5.01 7.02
N ASN A 249 2.22 -5.01 6.74
CA ASN A 249 2.80 -4.44 5.52
C ASN A 249 2.28 -5.17 4.28
N ARG A 250 2.23 -6.50 4.32
CA ARG A 250 1.72 -7.31 3.20
C ARG A 250 0.28 -6.96 2.85
N ARG A 251 -0.59 -6.78 3.85
CA ARG A 251 -2.00 -6.43 3.63
C ARG A 251 -2.18 -5.00 3.16
N ASP A 252 -1.37 -4.07 3.65
CA ASP A 252 -1.37 -2.70 3.15
C ASP A 252 -0.87 -2.64 1.69
N LEU A 253 0.11 -3.48 1.31
CA LEU A 253 0.54 -3.68 -0.08
C LEU A 253 -0.57 -4.28 -0.95
N GLU A 254 -1.22 -5.34 -0.49
CA GLU A 254 -2.35 -5.95 -1.22
C GLU A 254 -3.49 -4.95 -1.44
N LEU A 255 -3.77 -4.11 -0.45
CA LEU A 255 -4.78 -3.06 -0.56
C LEU A 255 -4.37 -2.01 -1.59
N ALA A 256 -3.10 -1.62 -1.60
CA ALA A 256 -2.57 -0.63 -2.52
C ALA A 256 -2.53 -1.15 -3.97
N HIS A 257 -2.07 -2.39 -4.19
CA HIS A 257 -2.00 -3.01 -5.52
C HIS A 257 -3.38 -3.39 -6.07
N ASN A 258 -4.29 -3.80 -5.22
CA ASN A 258 -5.64 -4.22 -5.60
C ASN A 258 -6.70 -3.16 -5.28
N TRP A 259 -6.34 -1.87 -5.41
CA TRP A 259 -7.25 -0.79 -5.14
C TRP A 259 -8.54 -0.91 -5.96
N SER A 260 -9.68 -0.75 -5.30
CA SER A 260 -10.97 -0.57 -5.94
C SER A 260 -11.86 0.30 -5.06
N LEU A 261 -12.68 1.14 -5.66
CA LEU A 261 -13.63 2.00 -4.94
C LEU A 261 -14.49 1.21 -3.95
N ARG A 262 -14.93 0.01 -4.34
CA ARG A 262 -15.72 -0.88 -3.46
C ARG A 262 -14.94 -1.31 -2.22
N ARG A 263 -13.64 -1.63 -2.35
CA ARG A 263 -12.77 -2.00 -1.21
C ARG A 263 -12.52 -0.80 -0.32
N GLU A 264 -12.24 0.35 -0.91
CA GLU A 264 -12.04 1.61 -0.19
C GLU A 264 -13.27 1.98 0.63
N LEU A 265 -14.46 2.00 0.02
CA LEU A 265 -15.72 2.25 0.73
C LEU A 265 -15.98 1.24 1.85
N ARG A 266 -15.72 -0.04 1.63
CA ARG A 266 -15.84 -1.06 2.69
C ARG A 266 -14.91 -0.77 3.87
N LEU A 267 -13.67 -0.38 3.60
CA LEU A 267 -12.70 -0.09 4.65
C LEU A 267 -13.07 1.17 5.42
N VAL A 268 -13.52 2.21 4.73
CA VAL A 268 -14.03 3.44 5.38
C VAL A 268 -15.26 3.12 6.24
N LEU A 269 -16.21 2.35 5.74
CA LEU A 269 -17.39 1.93 6.51
C LEU A 269 -17.01 1.05 7.71
N ALA A 270 -16.05 0.14 7.55
CA ALA A 270 -15.53 -0.67 8.64
C ALA A 270 -14.85 0.18 9.71
N THR A 271 -14.10 1.21 9.31
CA THR A 271 -13.48 2.18 10.22
C THR A 271 -14.53 2.98 11.00
N VAL A 272 -15.53 3.53 10.30
CA VAL A 272 -16.64 4.24 10.95
C VAL A 272 -17.35 3.33 11.95
N ARG A 273 -17.61 2.08 11.58
CA ARG A 273 -18.23 1.09 12.45
C ARG A 273 -17.38 0.80 13.70
N ALA A 274 -16.07 0.61 13.51
CA ALA A 274 -15.13 0.40 14.61
C ALA A 274 -15.05 1.61 15.57
N VAL A 275 -15.18 2.82 15.04
CA VAL A 275 -15.23 4.07 15.83
C VAL A 275 -16.53 4.16 16.62
N LEU A 276 -17.68 3.85 16.00
CA LEU A 276 -19.00 4.00 16.62
C LEU A 276 -19.29 2.92 17.69
N TYR A 277 -18.89 1.69 17.45
CA TYR A 277 -19.20 0.55 18.33
C TYR A 277 -18.05 0.20 19.29
N GLY A 278 -16.95 0.91 19.20
CA GLY A 278 -15.75 0.67 20.00
C GLY A 278 -14.88 -0.46 19.40
N ARG A 279 -13.60 -0.32 19.60
CA ARG A 279 -12.59 -1.35 19.28
C ARG A 279 -12.51 -2.37 20.40
#